data_32cb918cd5c34b8dab0a37ee282d228b
#
_entry.id   32cb918cd5c34b8dab0a37ee282d228b
#
_cell.length_a   1.000
_cell.length_b   1.000
_cell.length_c   1.000
_cell.angle_alpha   90.00
_cell.angle_beta   90.00
_cell.angle_gamma   90.00
#
_symmetry.space_group_name_H-M   'P 1'
#
loop_
_entity.id
_entity.type
_entity.pdbx_description
1 polymer ?
#
loop_
_entity_poly.entity_id
_entity_poly.type
_entity_poly.pdbx_seq_one_letter_code
_entity_poly.pdbx_strand_id
1 'polypeptide(L)'
;MEMEFYGGTYQVFKAALHTHSTVSEDGILTPAQLIDLYRARGYDVLAFTDHRSTNPVETYDGRGLVLIPGMEIHPERKYRGEYWHLLTLGLPKGFPLRFTHNQ
;
A
#
# COMPACT_ATOMS: atom_id res chain seq x y z
N MET A 1 18.27 1.54 -9.84
CA MET A 1 19.03 2.81 -10.01
C MET A 1 20.00 2.98 -8.86
N GLU A 2 21.17 3.48 -9.12
CA GLU A 2 22.15 3.76 -8.08
C GLU A 2 22.27 5.26 -7.85
N MET A 3 22.45 5.66 -6.60
CA MET A 3 22.70 7.05 -6.24
C MET A 3 23.73 7.11 -5.10
N GLU A 4 24.48 8.22 -5.08
CA GLU A 4 25.45 8.45 -4.01
C GLU A 4 24.86 9.39 -2.98
N PHE A 5 24.99 9.00 -1.69
CA PHE A 5 24.59 9.80 -0.56
C PHE A 5 25.69 9.76 0.51
N TYR A 6 26.08 10.91 1.04
CA TYR A 6 27.02 10.98 2.15
C TYR A 6 28.30 10.15 1.94
N GLY A 7 28.82 10.15 0.70
CA GLY A 7 30.04 9.41 0.37
C GLY A 7 29.88 7.92 0.13
N GLY A 8 28.65 7.40 0.17
CA GLY A 8 28.35 5.99 -0.12
C GLY A 8 27.51 5.83 -1.38
N THR A 9 27.61 4.69 -2.04
CA THR A 9 26.79 4.32 -3.19
C THR A 9 25.65 3.43 -2.72
N TYR A 10 24.41 3.77 -3.09
CA TYR A 10 23.21 3.05 -2.66
C TYR A 10 22.35 2.67 -3.84
N GLN A 11 21.68 1.53 -3.71
CA GLN A 11 20.58 1.18 -4.61
C GLN A 11 19.36 1.99 -4.22
N VAL A 12 18.68 2.57 -5.21
CA VAL A 12 17.49 3.38 -4.99
C VAL A 12 16.30 2.73 -5.69
N PHE A 13 15.23 2.53 -4.92
CA PHE A 13 13.99 1.96 -5.42
C PHE A 13 12.87 2.99 -5.38
N LYS A 14 12.06 3.01 -6.43
CA LYS A 14 10.89 3.87 -6.51
C LYS A 14 9.68 3.09 -6.01
N ALA A 15 9.08 3.56 -4.92
CA ALA A 15 7.98 2.86 -4.26
C ALA A 15 6.73 3.72 -4.18
N ALA A 16 5.58 3.11 -4.46
CA ALA A 16 4.26 3.69 -4.18
C ALA A 16 3.70 2.97 -2.96
N LEU A 17 3.57 3.68 -1.85
CA LEU A 17 3.23 3.09 -0.55
C LEU A 17 1.80 3.39 -0.10
N HIS A 18 1.02 4.11 -0.88
CA HIS A 18 -0.36 4.44 -0.58
C HIS A 18 -1.18 4.37 -1.86
N THR A 19 -1.86 3.25 -2.08
CA THR A 19 -2.55 2.98 -3.33
C THR A 19 -3.86 2.27 -3.06
N HIS A 20 -4.94 2.74 -3.68
CA HIS A 20 -6.27 2.14 -3.58
C HIS A 20 -6.66 1.49 -4.91
N SER A 21 -7.18 0.28 -4.82
CA SER A 21 -7.72 -0.46 -5.95
C SER A 21 -9.24 -0.60 -5.84
N THR A 22 -9.86 -1.32 -6.79
CA THR A 22 -11.28 -1.63 -6.72
C THR A 22 -11.65 -2.60 -5.58
N VAL A 23 -10.66 -3.09 -4.83
CA VAL A 23 -10.92 -3.86 -3.61
C VAL A 23 -11.57 -2.98 -2.54
N SER A 24 -11.25 -1.69 -2.50
CA SER A 24 -11.99 -0.73 -1.69
C SER A 24 -12.91 0.13 -2.54
N GLU A 25 -13.92 0.75 -1.91
CA GLU A 25 -14.97 1.49 -2.61
C GLU A 25 -14.47 2.71 -3.39
N ASP A 26 -13.38 3.30 -2.95
CA ASP A 26 -12.83 4.53 -3.54
C ASP A 26 -11.83 4.29 -4.65
N GLY A 27 -11.48 3.04 -4.92
CA GLY A 27 -10.55 2.71 -5.98
C GLY A 27 -11.25 2.64 -7.34
N ILE A 28 -10.57 3.10 -8.38
CA ILE A 28 -11.08 3.12 -9.74
C ILE A 28 -10.48 2.01 -10.59
N LEU A 29 -9.20 1.71 -10.35
CA LEU A 29 -8.47 0.70 -11.13
C LEU A 29 -8.40 -0.62 -10.38
N THR A 30 -8.47 -1.71 -11.14
CA THR A 30 -8.26 -3.04 -10.57
C THR A 30 -6.80 -3.21 -10.14
N PRO A 31 -6.50 -4.17 -9.24
CA PRO A 31 -5.10 -4.44 -8.88
C PRO A 31 -4.22 -4.71 -10.10
N ALA A 32 -4.69 -5.47 -11.09
CA ALA A 32 -3.92 -5.74 -12.31
C ALA A 32 -3.63 -4.46 -13.10
N GLN A 33 -4.62 -3.57 -13.21
CA GLN A 33 -4.45 -2.29 -13.89
C GLN A 33 -3.44 -1.39 -13.18
N LEU A 34 -3.47 -1.38 -11.84
CA LEU A 34 -2.51 -0.62 -11.04
C LEU A 34 -1.09 -1.15 -11.20
N ILE A 35 -0.92 -2.46 -11.21
CA ILE A 35 0.39 -3.09 -11.44
C ILE A 35 0.94 -2.66 -12.78
N ASP A 36 0.15 -2.74 -13.84
CA ASP A 36 0.58 -2.33 -15.17
C ASP A 36 0.94 -0.84 -15.23
N LEU A 37 0.14 0.01 -14.60
CA LEU A 37 0.35 1.45 -14.58
C LEU A 37 1.66 1.83 -13.89
N TYR A 38 1.88 1.31 -12.69
CA TYR A 38 3.07 1.66 -11.92
C TYR A 38 4.32 1.04 -12.53
N ARG A 39 4.23 -0.17 -13.07
CA ARG A 39 5.33 -0.77 -13.81
C ARG A 39 5.73 0.10 -15.01
N ALA A 40 4.75 0.56 -15.78
CA ALA A 40 5.00 1.41 -16.95
C ALA A 40 5.66 2.74 -16.57
N ARG A 41 5.45 3.21 -15.35
CA ARG A 41 6.05 4.45 -14.83
C ARG A 41 7.38 4.24 -14.11
N GLY A 42 7.94 3.05 -14.19
CA GLY A 42 9.26 2.76 -13.64
C GLY A 42 9.31 2.54 -12.13
N TYR A 43 8.18 2.20 -11.51
CA TYR A 43 8.17 1.85 -10.10
C TYR A 43 8.75 0.46 -9.87
N ASP A 44 9.31 0.25 -8.69
CA ASP A 44 9.92 -1.02 -8.27
C ASP A 44 9.06 -1.73 -7.23
N VAL A 45 8.35 -0.97 -6.42
CA VAL A 45 7.55 -1.47 -5.30
C VAL A 45 6.17 -0.83 -5.33
N LEU A 46 5.14 -1.63 -5.11
CA LEU A 46 3.75 -1.17 -5.04
C LEU A 46 3.08 -1.77 -3.80
N ALA A 47 2.62 -0.92 -2.90
CA ALA A 47 1.83 -1.34 -1.75
C ALA A 47 0.35 -1.06 -2.00
N PHE A 48 -0.48 -2.07 -1.79
CA PHE A 48 -1.93 -1.92 -1.83
C PHE A 48 -2.43 -1.59 -0.43
N THR A 49 -3.01 -0.41 -0.28
CA THR A 49 -3.50 0.07 1.02
C THR A 49 -4.98 0.38 0.94
N ASP A 50 -5.76 -0.58 0.42
CA ASP A 50 -7.21 -0.44 0.32
C ASP A 50 -7.84 -0.34 1.71
N HIS A 51 -9.02 0.26 1.76
CA HIS A 51 -9.75 0.41 3.01
C HIS A 51 -10.30 -0.94 3.49
N ARG A 52 -10.08 -1.24 4.76
CA ARG A 52 -10.71 -2.36 5.47
C ARG A 52 -10.43 -3.75 4.88
N SER A 53 -9.52 -3.86 3.96
CA SER A 53 -9.21 -5.15 3.35
C SER A 53 -7.77 -5.20 2.89
N THR A 54 -7.12 -6.32 3.11
CA THR A 54 -5.81 -6.58 2.54
C THR A 54 -5.96 -7.27 1.20
N ASN A 55 -5.10 -6.92 0.26
CA ASN A 55 -5.08 -7.57 -1.04
C ASN A 55 -4.32 -8.89 -0.96
N PRO A 56 -4.83 -9.96 -1.62
CA PRO A 56 -4.09 -11.23 -1.69
C PRO A 56 -2.96 -11.13 -2.72
N VAL A 57 -1.93 -10.34 -2.39
CA VAL A 57 -0.85 -10.02 -3.34
C VAL A 57 -0.10 -11.23 -3.84
N GLU A 58 -0.10 -12.33 -3.07
CA GLU A 58 0.51 -13.58 -3.49
C GLU A 58 -0.18 -14.22 -4.68
N THR A 59 -1.41 -13.80 -4.99
CA THR A 59 -2.16 -14.29 -6.15
C THR A 59 -2.01 -13.38 -7.37
N TYR A 60 -1.36 -12.22 -7.22
CA TYR A 60 -1.21 -11.26 -8.29
C TYR A 60 0.09 -11.48 -9.06
N ASP A 61 0.03 -11.26 -10.37
CA ASP A 61 1.24 -11.20 -11.18
C ASP A 61 1.83 -9.80 -11.05
N GLY A 62 2.92 -9.67 -10.32
CA GLY A 62 3.56 -8.37 -10.06
C GLY A 62 4.34 -7.82 -11.25
N ARG A 63 4.60 -8.62 -12.28
CA ARG A 63 5.33 -8.23 -13.49
C ARG A 63 6.66 -7.53 -13.21
N GLY A 64 7.37 -7.99 -12.21
CA GLY A 64 8.64 -7.42 -11.78
C GLY A 64 8.51 -6.41 -10.64
N LEU A 65 7.31 -5.98 -10.28
CA LEU A 65 7.10 -5.16 -9.08
C LEU A 65 7.12 -6.04 -7.83
N VAL A 66 7.69 -5.53 -6.76
CA VAL A 66 7.51 -6.10 -5.43
C VAL A 66 6.19 -5.60 -4.90
N LEU A 67 5.26 -6.51 -4.59
CA LEU A 67 3.94 -6.16 -4.09
C LEU A 67 3.91 -6.30 -2.57
N ILE A 68 3.40 -5.28 -1.90
CA ILE A 68 3.29 -5.26 -0.44
C ILE A 68 1.82 -5.21 -0.06
N PRO A 69 1.33 -6.18 0.73
CA PRO A 69 -0.03 -6.10 1.25
C PRO A 69 -0.10 -5.07 2.38
N GLY A 70 -1.15 -4.28 2.39
CA GLY A 70 -1.34 -3.28 3.41
C GLY A 70 -2.80 -2.90 3.51
N MET A 71 -3.08 -1.91 4.33
CA MET A 71 -4.42 -1.44 4.57
C MET A 71 -4.40 -0.01 5.07
N GLU A 72 -5.35 0.81 4.59
CA GLU A 72 -5.59 2.10 5.19
C GLU A 72 -6.73 1.97 6.19
N ILE A 73 -6.47 2.38 7.41
CA ILE A 73 -7.39 2.23 8.52
C ILE A 73 -7.93 3.60 8.93
N HIS A 74 -9.24 3.69 9.07
CA HIS A 74 -9.92 4.85 9.60
C HIS A 74 -10.43 4.53 11.02
N PRO A 75 -9.71 4.93 12.06
CA PRO A 75 -10.24 4.79 13.41
C PRO A 75 -11.53 5.58 13.55
N GLU A 76 -12.50 5.03 14.24
CA GLU A 76 -13.83 5.67 14.40
C GLU A 76 -13.78 6.95 15.20
N ARG A 77 -12.72 7.15 15.98
CA ARG A 77 -12.58 8.32 16.85
C ARG A 77 -11.78 9.42 16.20
N LYS A 78 -12.24 10.64 16.41
CA LYS A 78 -11.46 11.83 16.16
C LYS A 78 -10.49 12.06 17.30
N TYR A 79 -9.29 12.51 16.97
CA TYR A 79 -8.35 13.02 17.96
C TYR A 79 -8.22 14.53 17.74
N ARG A 80 -8.52 15.31 18.76
CA ARG A 80 -8.51 16.78 18.69
C ARG A 80 -9.37 17.36 17.56
N GLY A 81 -10.50 16.71 17.25
CA GLY A 81 -11.40 17.15 16.20
C GLY A 81 -11.02 16.69 14.81
N GLU A 82 -9.94 15.94 14.65
CA GLU A 82 -9.46 15.45 13.36
C GLU A 82 -9.61 13.96 13.22
N TYR A 83 -9.92 13.50 11.99
CA TYR A 83 -9.88 12.08 11.67
C TYR A 83 -8.46 11.69 11.28
N TRP A 84 -8.04 10.54 11.77
CA TRP A 84 -6.73 9.98 11.48
C TRP A 84 -6.86 8.84 10.49
N HIS A 85 -5.92 8.80 9.55
CA HIS A 85 -5.78 7.69 8.63
C HIS A 85 -4.47 6.98 8.93
N LEU A 86 -4.54 5.67 9.17
CA LEU A 86 -3.36 4.87 9.45
C LEU A 86 -3.10 3.94 8.28
N LEU A 87 -1.86 3.91 7.82
CA LEU A 87 -1.42 2.97 6.82
C LEU A 87 -0.68 1.82 7.49
N THR A 88 -1.08 0.61 7.15
CA THR A 88 -0.35 -0.59 7.55
C THR A 88 0.27 -1.22 6.32
N LEU A 89 1.53 -1.65 6.44
CA LEU A 89 2.24 -2.28 5.35
C LEU A 89 2.72 -3.66 5.80
N GLY A 90 2.64 -4.63 4.89
CA GLY A 90 3.11 -5.97 5.17
C GLY A 90 2.12 -6.85 5.91
N LEU A 91 0.84 -6.48 5.99
CA LEU A 91 -0.16 -7.30 6.65
C LEU A 91 -0.48 -8.55 5.84
N PRO A 92 -0.54 -9.72 6.49
CA PRO A 92 -0.94 -10.93 5.81
C PRO A 92 -2.41 -10.87 5.39
N LYS A 93 -2.74 -11.66 4.35
CA LYS A 93 -4.11 -11.81 3.88
C LYS A 93 -5.01 -12.27 5.03
N GLY A 94 -6.19 -11.64 5.12
CA GLY A 94 -7.16 -12.01 6.13
C GLY A 94 -6.82 -11.57 7.54
N PHE A 95 -5.88 -10.62 7.67
CA PHE A 95 -5.56 -10.06 8.98
C PHE A 95 -6.82 -9.47 9.61
N PRO A 96 -7.19 -9.91 10.83
CA PRO A 96 -8.44 -9.45 11.43
C PRO A 96 -8.34 -7.99 11.87
N LEU A 97 -9.35 -7.21 11.52
CA LEU A 97 -9.49 -5.86 12.02
C LEU A 97 -10.21 -5.89 13.35
N ARG A 98 -9.58 -5.35 14.36
CA ARG A 98 -10.15 -5.18 15.67
C ARG A 98 -9.91 -3.76 16.13
N PHE A 99 -10.96 -2.98 16.11
CA PHE A 99 -10.92 -1.63 16.63
C PHE A 99 -11.77 -1.52 17.88
N THR A 100 -11.17 -0.94 18.88
CA THR A 100 -11.91 -0.51 20.06
C THR A 100 -11.92 1.01 20.07
N HIS A 101 -12.85 1.58 20.85
CA HIS A 101 -12.92 3.04 20.98
C HIS A 101 -11.69 3.67 21.62
N ASN A 102 -10.77 2.85 22.12
CA ASN A 102 -9.56 3.32 22.81
C ASN A 102 -8.31 3.21 21.96
N GLN A 103 -8.46 2.89 20.69
CA GLN A 103 -7.36 2.76 19.76
C GLN A 103 -7.27 3.92 18.79
#